data_dd64b64ed737794754f8cb43c16bbd94
#
_entry.id   dd64b64ed737794754f8cb43c16bbd94
#
_cell.length_a   1.000
_cell.length_b   1.000
_cell.length_c   1.000
_cell.angle_alpha   90.00
_cell.angle_beta   90.00
_cell.angle_gamma   90.00
#
_symmetry.space_group_name_H-M   'P 1'
#
loop_
_entity.id
_entity.type
_entity.pdbx_description
1 polymer ?
#
loop_
_entity_poly.entity_id
_entity_poly.type
_entity_poly.pdbx_seq_one_letter_code
_entity_poly.pdbx_strand_id
1 'polypeptide(L)'
;MNLLVLTVFMTVDEAAIDALRRAASACDPHYECGGVVRTVPGGFEPSGLTTSNRPFGVDLETFYGRDVVADFHTHICSIHNRPFADFFSQADVLANQGLHTVGYMLSLCDWNIRRYDPSQDERDDEEVDFHSGRVMYLTCGHIVGWVPPGRIEWVIGRRRNRPTTRSS
;
A
#
# COMPACT_ATOMS: atom_id res chain seq x y z
N MET A 1 1.34 6.43 32.63
CA MET A 1 0.31 5.64 31.91
C MET A 1 -0.03 6.40 30.66
N ASN A 2 0.53 6.01 29.49
CA ASN A 2 0.21 6.66 28.23
C ASN A 2 -1.18 6.16 27.79
N LEU A 3 -2.14 7.06 27.80
CA LEU A 3 -3.44 6.79 27.21
C LEU A 3 -3.24 6.70 25.68
N LEU A 4 -3.27 5.49 25.14
CA LEU A 4 -3.39 5.31 23.70
C LEU A 4 -4.76 5.84 23.28
N VAL A 5 -4.80 7.04 22.71
CA VAL A 5 -6.01 7.56 22.08
C VAL A 5 -6.18 6.79 20.78
N LEU A 6 -7.07 5.80 20.77
CA LEU A 6 -7.49 5.13 19.55
C LEU A 6 -8.35 6.12 18.76
N THR A 7 -7.92 6.42 17.55
CA THR A 7 -8.68 7.27 16.64
C THR A 7 -9.67 6.38 15.89
N VAL A 8 -10.97 6.60 16.13
CA VAL A 8 -12.06 5.93 15.42
C VAL A 8 -12.56 6.85 14.32
N PHE A 9 -12.68 6.32 13.13
CA PHE A 9 -13.14 7.03 11.94
C PHE A 9 -14.59 6.70 11.63
N MET A 10 -15.31 7.65 11.01
CA MET A 10 -16.72 7.45 10.69
C MET A 10 -16.94 6.63 9.42
N THR A 11 -15.94 6.60 8.53
CA THR A 11 -15.99 5.84 7.28
C THR A 11 -14.74 4.98 7.10
N VAL A 12 -14.88 3.93 6.30
CA VAL A 12 -13.75 3.07 5.90
C VAL A 12 -12.72 3.88 5.12
N ASP A 13 -13.17 4.76 4.21
CA ASP A 13 -12.28 5.60 3.41
C ASP A 13 -11.40 6.50 4.28
N GLU A 14 -11.99 7.18 5.29
CA GLU A 14 -11.22 8.02 6.21
C GLU A 14 -10.15 7.23 6.95
N ALA A 15 -10.51 6.04 7.46
CA ALA A 15 -9.58 5.16 8.17
C ALA A 15 -8.43 4.69 7.28
N ALA A 16 -8.74 4.24 6.06
CA ALA A 16 -7.74 3.77 5.10
C ALA A 16 -6.83 4.89 4.61
N ILE A 17 -7.38 6.06 4.30
CA ILE A 17 -6.62 7.24 3.85
C ILE A 17 -5.65 7.71 4.95
N ASP A 18 -6.09 7.76 6.21
CA ASP A 18 -5.21 8.11 7.34
C ASP A 18 -4.10 7.08 7.53
N ALA A 19 -4.43 5.79 7.43
CA ALA A 19 -3.45 4.71 7.52
C ALA A 19 -2.38 4.80 6.44
N LEU A 20 -2.77 5.04 5.19
CA LEU A 20 -1.85 5.19 4.06
C LEU A 20 -0.96 6.43 4.19
N ARG A 21 -1.49 7.54 4.72
CA ARG A 21 -0.68 8.73 5.04
C ARG A 21 0.38 8.44 6.09
N ARG A 22 0.03 7.66 7.12
CA ARG A 22 0.99 7.20 8.13
C ARG A 22 2.01 6.23 7.54
N ALA A 23 1.58 5.28 6.73
CA ALA A 23 2.46 4.35 6.03
C ALA A 23 3.49 5.08 5.16
N ALA A 24 3.05 6.08 4.38
CA ALA A 24 3.93 6.91 3.55
C ALA A 24 5.04 7.62 4.34
N SER A 25 4.79 7.91 5.62
CA SER A 25 5.75 8.60 6.48
C SER A 25 6.61 7.68 7.33
N ALA A 26 6.10 6.48 7.65
CA ALA A 26 6.72 5.58 8.60
C ALA A 26 7.47 4.41 7.94
N CYS A 27 7.10 4.04 6.72
CA CYS A 27 7.67 2.89 6.04
C CYS A 27 8.86 3.25 5.17
N ASP A 28 9.77 2.28 5.02
CA ASP A 28 10.85 2.38 4.06
C ASP A 28 10.27 2.37 2.63
N PRO A 29 10.55 3.39 1.79
CA PRO A 29 10.00 3.48 0.44
C PRO A 29 10.47 2.37 -0.52
N HIS A 30 11.39 1.51 -0.09
CA HIS A 30 11.87 0.35 -0.85
C HIS A 30 11.06 -0.92 -0.59
N TYR A 31 10.14 -0.89 0.36
CA TYR A 31 9.31 -2.04 0.72
C TYR A 31 7.84 -1.65 0.78
N GLU A 32 6.98 -2.56 0.37
CA GLU A 32 5.55 -2.38 0.56
C GLU A 32 5.18 -2.51 2.03
N CYS A 33 4.34 -1.60 2.47
CA CYS A 33 3.72 -1.61 3.78
C CYS A 33 2.21 -1.72 3.64
N GLY A 34 1.58 -2.37 4.59
CA GLY A 34 0.13 -2.50 4.58
C GLY A 34 -0.45 -2.89 5.93
N GLY A 35 -1.74 -2.96 5.96
CA GLY A 35 -2.53 -3.34 7.12
C GLY A 35 -4.00 -3.49 6.74
N VAL A 36 -4.85 -3.53 7.74
CA VAL A 36 -6.29 -3.73 7.56
C VAL A 36 -7.10 -2.65 8.26
N VAL A 37 -8.33 -2.44 7.82
CA VAL A 37 -9.31 -1.61 8.51
C VAL A 37 -10.36 -2.52 9.12
N ARG A 38 -10.64 -2.32 10.40
CA ARG A 38 -11.59 -3.11 11.19
C ARG A 38 -12.80 -2.30 11.58
N THR A 39 -13.93 -2.96 11.66
CA THR A 39 -15.10 -2.39 12.34
C THR A 39 -14.87 -2.46 13.84
N VAL A 40 -15.09 -1.35 14.53
CA VAL A 40 -15.03 -1.23 15.98
C VAL A 40 -16.27 -0.52 16.50
N PRO A 41 -16.58 -0.59 17.80
CA PRO A 41 -17.69 0.19 18.35
C PRO A 41 -17.53 1.69 18.04
N GLY A 42 -18.48 2.25 17.30
CA GLY A 42 -18.50 3.66 16.92
C GLY A 42 -17.88 3.98 15.57
N GLY A 43 -17.36 3.01 14.82
CA GLY A 43 -16.84 3.27 13.47
C GLY A 43 -15.78 2.29 13.02
N PHE A 44 -14.67 2.82 12.51
CA PHE A 44 -13.60 2.06 11.85
C PHE A 44 -12.23 2.42 12.40
N GLU A 45 -11.35 1.46 12.47
CA GLU A 45 -9.98 1.61 12.97
C GLU A 45 -8.99 0.91 12.05
N PRO A 46 -7.91 1.60 11.61
CA PRO A 46 -6.83 0.95 10.90
C PRO A 46 -5.93 0.20 11.88
N SER A 47 -5.50 -0.98 11.49
CA SER A 47 -4.71 -1.90 12.32
C SER A 47 -3.63 -2.60 11.50
N GLY A 48 -2.59 -3.05 12.16
CA GLY A 48 -1.63 -3.99 11.60
C GLY A 48 -0.66 -3.40 10.58
N LEU A 49 -0.26 -2.13 10.71
CA LEU A 49 0.78 -1.60 9.81
C LEU A 49 2.04 -2.44 9.91
N THR A 50 2.34 -3.13 8.81
CA THR A 50 3.44 -4.09 8.70
C THR A 50 4.14 -3.99 7.35
N THR A 51 5.29 -4.60 7.26
CA THR A 51 6.02 -4.83 6.00
C THR A 51 6.58 -6.24 6.02
N SER A 52 6.58 -6.92 4.88
CA SER A 52 7.25 -8.22 4.73
C SER A 52 8.74 -8.11 4.38
N ASN A 53 9.31 -6.89 4.36
CA ASN A 53 10.67 -6.60 3.90
C ASN A 53 10.94 -7.14 2.48
N ARG A 54 9.91 -7.21 1.66
CA ARG A 54 9.98 -7.56 0.25
C ARG A 54 9.66 -6.33 -0.58
N PRO A 55 10.35 -6.12 -1.70
CA PRO A 55 10.08 -4.96 -2.56
C PRO A 55 8.70 -5.01 -3.20
N PHE A 56 8.09 -6.20 -3.31
CA PHE A 56 6.77 -6.39 -3.91
C PHE A 56 5.94 -7.32 -3.02
N GLY A 57 4.85 -6.80 -2.52
CA GLY A 57 3.88 -7.52 -1.70
C GLY A 57 4.10 -7.39 -0.19
N VAL A 58 3.01 -7.27 0.51
CA VAL A 58 2.92 -7.31 1.96
C VAL A 58 2.00 -8.48 2.36
N ASP A 59 2.43 -9.23 3.36
CA ASP A 59 1.65 -10.36 3.87
C ASP A 59 0.69 -9.87 4.97
N LEU A 60 -0.58 -9.91 4.68
CA LEU A 60 -1.66 -9.49 5.56
C LEU A 60 -2.49 -10.65 6.12
N GLU A 61 -2.19 -11.90 5.76
CA GLU A 61 -3.01 -13.06 6.11
C GLU A 61 -3.28 -13.16 7.63
N THR A 62 -2.29 -12.81 8.45
CA THR A 62 -2.42 -12.88 9.91
C THR A 62 -3.35 -11.83 10.51
N PHE A 63 -3.72 -10.82 9.75
CA PHE A 63 -4.58 -9.72 10.22
C PHE A 63 -6.05 -9.93 9.88
N TYR A 64 -6.37 -10.84 8.96
CA TYR A 64 -7.76 -11.05 8.55
C TYR A 64 -8.59 -11.73 9.64
N GLY A 65 -9.80 -11.20 9.83
CA GLY A 65 -10.81 -11.67 10.77
C GLY A 65 -12.19 -11.20 10.32
N ARG A 66 -13.24 -11.61 11.02
CA ARG A 66 -14.64 -11.27 10.65
C ARG A 66 -14.97 -9.79 10.72
N ASP A 67 -14.19 -9.03 11.45
CA ASP A 67 -14.31 -7.59 11.67
C ASP A 67 -13.53 -6.77 10.63
N VAL A 68 -12.72 -7.41 9.78
CA VAL A 68 -11.98 -6.74 8.70
C VAL A 68 -12.93 -6.42 7.56
N VAL A 69 -12.96 -5.16 7.15
CA VAL A 69 -13.80 -4.64 6.07
C VAL A 69 -12.99 -4.12 4.88
N ALA A 70 -11.72 -3.81 5.11
CA ALA A 70 -10.81 -3.38 4.06
C ALA A 70 -9.37 -3.73 4.40
N ASP A 71 -8.52 -3.74 3.38
CA ASP A 71 -7.07 -3.71 3.52
C ASP A 71 -6.50 -2.46 2.85
N PHE A 72 -5.26 -2.15 3.21
CA PHE A 72 -4.52 -1.04 2.61
C PHE A 72 -3.05 -1.39 2.48
N HIS A 73 -2.42 -0.93 1.40
CA HIS A 73 -0.98 -1.10 1.19
C HIS A 73 -0.39 -0.02 0.29
N THR A 74 0.94 0.08 0.31
CA THR A 74 1.68 0.99 -0.56
C THR A 74 2.29 0.20 -1.72
N HIS A 75 2.26 0.78 -2.92
CA HIS A 75 3.05 0.31 -4.05
C HIS A 75 4.31 1.15 -4.20
N ILE A 76 5.46 0.50 -4.23
CA ILE A 76 6.74 1.19 -4.40
C ILE A 76 6.89 1.73 -5.82
N CYS A 77 7.62 2.85 -5.93
CA CYS A 77 7.95 3.40 -7.24
C CYS A 77 9.38 3.02 -7.62
N SER A 78 9.53 2.08 -8.54
CA SER A 78 10.83 1.69 -9.07
C SER A 78 10.83 1.74 -10.59
N ILE A 79 12.02 1.76 -11.19
CA ILE A 79 12.16 1.75 -12.66
C ILE A 79 11.54 0.51 -13.30
N HIS A 80 11.45 -0.59 -12.55
CA HIS A 80 10.96 -1.87 -13.05
C HIS A 80 9.44 -2.03 -12.94
N ASN A 81 8.81 -1.36 -11.97
CA ASN A 81 7.36 -1.47 -11.75
C ASN A 81 6.58 -0.18 -11.99
N ARG A 82 7.27 0.90 -12.42
CA ARG A 82 6.62 2.19 -12.63
C ARG A 82 5.34 2.15 -13.47
N PRO A 83 5.27 1.36 -14.56
CA PRO A 83 4.04 1.25 -15.35
C PRO A 83 2.89 0.59 -14.61
N PHE A 84 3.16 -0.20 -13.55
CA PHE A 84 2.18 -1.00 -12.84
C PHE A 84 1.93 -0.52 -11.40
N ALA A 85 2.76 0.42 -10.90
CA ALA A 85 2.66 0.90 -9.53
C ALA A 85 1.33 1.62 -9.25
N ASP A 86 0.64 2.06 -10.29
CA ASP A 86 -0.62 2.79 -10.21
C ASP A 86 -1.86 1.88 -10.31
N PHE A 87 -1.65 0.55 -10.36
CA PHE A 87 -2.71 -0.45 -10.51
C PHE A 87 -2.70 -1.42 -9.34
N PHE A 88 -3.87 -1.90 -8.96
CA PHE A 88 -3.99 -3.09 -8.13
C PHE A 88 -3.48 -4.29 -8.91
N SER A 89 -2.58 -5.05 -8.32
CA SER A 89 -2.09 -6.29 -8.93
C SER A 89 -3.18 -7.35 -8.99
N GLN A 90 -2.99 -8.37 -9.82
CA GLN A 90 -3.91 -9.50 -9.85
C GLN A 90 -4.05 -10.16 -8.47
N ALA A 91 -2.97 -10.20 -7.69
CA ALA A 91 -3.00 -10.77 -6.34
C ALA A 91 -3.89 -9.95 -5.42
N ASP A 92 -3.81 -8.60 -5.47
CA ASP A 92 -4.65 -7.71 -4.68
C ASP A 92 -6.12 -7.87 -5.04
N VAL A 93 -6.43 -7.86 -6.35
CA VAL A 93 -7.79 -8.04 -6.85
C VAL A 93 -8.39 -9.38 -6.39
N LEU A 94 -7.63 -10.47 -6.54
CA LEU A 94 -8.11 -11.81 -6.13
C LEU A 94 -8.27 -11.91 -4.61
N ALA A 95 -7.39 -11.31 -3.83
CA ALA A 95 -7.50 -11.27 -2.38
C ALA A 95 -8.76 -10.53 -1.94
N ASN A 96 -8.99 -9.32 -2.45
CA ASN A 96 -10.16 -8.53 -2.11
C ASN A 96 -11.46 -9.21 -2.55
N GLN A 97 -11.49 -9.85 -3.72
CA GLN A 97 -12.65 -10.62 -4.19
C GLN A 97 -12.92 -11.83 -3.30
N GLY A 98 -11.88 -12.61 -2.96
CA GLY A 98 -12.01 -13.80 -2.13
C GLY A 98 -12.42 -13.53 -0.69
N LEU A 99 -12.00 -12.38 -0.16
CA LEU A 99 -12.29 -11.96 1.21
C LEU A 99 -13.49 -11.03 1.32
N HIS A 100 -14.05 -10.58 0.20
CA HIS A 100 -15.13 -9.59 0.15
C HIS A 100 -14.77 -8.29 0.89
N THR A 101 -13.52 -7.84 0.77
CA THR A 101 -13.01 -6.62 1.38
C THR A 101 -12.75 -5.55 0.34
N VAL A 102 -12.78 -4.29 0.76
CA VAL A 102 -12.37 -3.17 -0.09
C VAL A 102 -10.86 -3.01 -0.01
N GLY A 103 -10.18 -2.89 -1.16
CA GLY A 103 -8.75 -2.63 -1.22
C GLY A 103 -8.44 -1.14 -1.34
N TYR A 104 -7.43 -0.68 -0.63
CA TYR A 104 -6.87 0.67 -0.77
C TYR A 104 -5.38 0.60 -1.05
N MET A 105 -4.93 1.35 -2.03
CA MET A 105 -3.54 1.37 -2.45
C MET A 105 -3.04 2.80 -2.59
N LEU A 106 -1.86 3.07 -2.05
CA LEU A 106 -1.11 4.30 -2.29
C LEU A 106 0.03 4.01 -3.25
N SER A 107 -0.04 4.56 -4.46
CA SER A 107 1.11 4.55 -5.36
C SER A 107 2.15 5.60 -4.92
N LEU A 108 3.39 5.17 -4.70
CA LEU A 108 4.50 6.09 -4.44
C LEU A 108 5.06 6.73 -5.71
N CYS A 109 4.50 6.42 -6.90
CA CYS A 109 4.85 7.04 -8.16
C CYS A 109 4.09 8.35 -8.40
N ASP A 110 2.80 8.36 -8.15
CA ASP A 110 1.91 9.51 -8.39
C ASP A 110 1.30 10.09 -7.11
N TRP A 111 1.50 9.43 -5.98
CA TRP A 111 1.00 9.81 -4.64
C TRP A 111 -0.52 9.83 -4.53
N ASN A 112 -1.21 9.16 -5.43
CA ASN A 112 -2.65 8.99 -5.38
C ASN A 112 -3.02 7.77 -4.54
N ILE A 113 -4.10 7.91 -3.77
CA ILE A 113 -4.75 6.81 -3.07
C ILE A 113 -5.89 6.33 -3.95
N ARG A 114 -5.87 5.03 -4.26
CA ARG A 114 -6.88 4.35 -5.06
C ARG A 114 -7.67 3.38 -4.20
N ARG A 115 -8.93 3.21 -4.54
CA ARG A 115 -9.88 2.29 -3.92
C ARG A 115 -10.38 1.31 -4.96
N TYR A 116 -10.38 0.04 -4.62
CA TYR A 116 -11.01 -1.04 -5.36
C TYR A 116 -12.09 -1.70 -4.50
N ASP A 117 -13.31 -1.79 -5.02
CA ASP A 117 -14.44 -2.43 -4.34
C ASP A 117 -14.98 -3.57 -5.22
N PRO A 118 -14.71 -4.84 -4.88
CA PRO A 118 -15.09 -5.96 -5.72
C PRO A 118 -16.61 -6.11 -5.91
N SER A 119 -17.43 -5.39 -5.12
CA SER A 119 -18.88 -5.38 -5.27
C SER A 119 -19.40 -4.35 -6.27
N GLN A 120 -18.57 -3.38 -6.66
CA GLN A 120 -18.94 -2.24 -7.50
C GLN A 120 -18.08 -2.09 -8.73
N ASP A 121 -16.81 -2.51 -8.63
CA ASP A 121 -15.84 -2.30 -9.69
C ASP A 121 -15.82 -3.50 -10.65
N GLU A 122 -16.10 -3.25 -11.91
CA GLU A 122 -15.86 -4.20 -12.98
C GLU A 122 -14.35 -4.23 -13.30
N ARG A 123 -13.88 -5.34 -13.84
CA ARG A 123 -12.49 -5.47 -14.29
C ARG A 123 -12.36 -4.73 -15.62
N ASP A 124 -11.81 -3.55 -15.59
CA ASP A 124 -11.76 -2.69 -16.76
C ASP A 124 -10.50 -2.85 -17.62
N ASP A 125 -9.41 -3.42 -17.08
CA ASP A 125 -8.13 -3.44 -17.76
C ASP A 125 -7.57 -4.87 -17.92
N GLU A 126 -7.40 -5.31 -19.18
CA GLU A 126 -6.60 -6.45 -19.55
C GLU A 126 -5.19 -5.98 -19.95
N GLU A 127 -4.17 -6.43 -19.26
CA GLU A 127 -2.81 -6.21 -19.68
C GLU A 127 -2.09 -7.54 -19.95
N VAL A 128 -1.37 -7.58 -21.06
CA VAL A 128 -0.54 -8.74 -21.42
C VAL A 128 0.83 -8.56 -20.81
N ASP A 129 1.22 -9.45 -19.91
CA ASP A 129 2.61 -9.55 -19.48
C ASP A 129 3.47 -10.01 -20.67
N PHE A 130 4.21 -9.08 -21.24
CA PHE A 130 5.10 -9.32 -22.40
C PHE A 130 6.21 -10.33 -22.11
N HIS A 131 6.53 -10.62 -20.87
CA HIS A 131 7.59 -11.56 -20.48
C HIS A 131 7.08 -13.00 -20.41
N SER A 132 5.86 -13.22 -19.97
CA SER A 132 5.28 -14.55 -19.79
C SER A 132 4.19 -14.89 -20.80
N GLY A 133 3.70 -13.91 -21.58
CA GLY A 133 2.53 -14.06 -22.44
C GLY A 133 1.22 -14.31 -21.69
N ARG A 134 1.21 -14.10 -20.37
CA ARG A 134 0.01 -14.23 -19.55
C ARG A 134 -0.80 -12.94 -19.60
N VAL A 135 -2.10 -13.08 -19.74
CA VAL A 135 -3.04 -12.00 -19.51
C VAL A 135 -3.11 -11.76 -18.01
N MET A 136 -2.72 -10.57 -17.57
CA MET A 136 -2.89 -10.12 -16.18
C MET A 136 -4.03 -9.11 -16.15
N TYR A 137 -4.98 -9.35 -15.26
CA TYR A 137 -6.04 -8.39 -15.00
C TYR A 137 -5.54 -7.40 -13.94
N LEU A 138 -5.48 -6.15 -14.32
CA LEU A 138 -5.14 -5.03 -13.45
C LEU A 138 -6.33 -4.10 -13.39
N THR A 139 -6.53 -3.43 -12.29
CA THR A 139 -7.51 -2.35 -12.20
C THR A 139 -6.88 -1.11 -11.59
N CYS A 140 -7.17 0.05 -12.17
CA CYS A 140 -6.77 1.33 -11.60
C CYS A 140 -7.49 1.64 -10.29
N GLY A 141 -8.67 1.07 -10.08
CA GLY A 141 -9.58 1.51 -9.02
C GLY A 141 -9.98 2.99 -9.16
N HIS A 142 -10.62 3.54 -8.15
CA HIS A 142 -11.03 4.94 -8.11
C HIS A 142 -10.10 5.76 -7.23
N ILE A 143 -9.65 6.94 -7.71
CA ILE A 143 -8.86 7.87 -6.90
C ILE A 143 -9.78 8.46 -5.82
N VAL A 144 -9.49 8.19 -4.56
CA VAL A 144 -10.24 8.65 -3.38
C VAL A 144 -9.46 9.61 -2.50
N GLY A 145 -8.17 9.80 -2.79
CA GLY A 145 -7.32 10.68 -2.00
C GLY A 145 -5.96 10.94 -2.64
N TRP A 146 -5.19 11.79 -1.98
CA TRP A 146 -3.84 12.13 -2.35
C TRP A 146 -3.01 12.38 -1.09
N VAL A 147 -1.75 11.98 -1.14
CA VAL A 147 -0.77 12.26 -0.07
C VAL A 147 0.24 13.22 -0.66
N PRO A 148 0.39 14.44 -0.09
CA PRO A 148 1.48 15.30 -0.53
C PRO A 148 2.80 14.54 -0.34
N PRO A 149 3.68 14.51 -1.36
CA PRO A 149 5.00 13.95 -1.17
C PRO A 149 5.64 14.69 0.00
N GLY A 150 5.74 14.02 1.14
CA GLY A 150 6.44 14.53 2.30
C GLY A 150 7.83 14.89 1.86
N ARG A 151 8.56 15.71 2.63
CA ARG A 151 10.00 15.79 2.47
C ARG A 151 10.58 14.42 2.82
N ILE A 152 10.47 13.48 1.91
CA ILE A 152 11.36 12.33 1.91
C ILE A 152 12.70 12.97 1.55
N GLU A 153 13.50 13.31 2.57
CA GLU A 153 14.89 13.54 2.36
C GLU A 153 15.42 12.23 1.77
N TRP A 154 15.50 12.20 0.44
CA TRP A 154 16.25 11.18 -0.24
C TRP A 154 17.65 11.29 0.33
N VAL A 155 17.94 10.50 1.34
CA VAL A 155 19.31 10.23 1.77
C VAL A 155 19.91 9.43 0.61
N ILE A 156 20.23 10.17 -0.47
CA ILE A 156 21.14 9.69 -1.48
C ILE A 156 22.38 9.37 -0.67
N GLY A 157 22.59 8.07 -0.44
CA GLY A 157 23.71 7.58 0.34
C GLY A 157 24.98 8.19 -0.22
N ARG A 158 25.48 9.24 0.41
CA ARG A 158 26.83 9.71 0.22
C ARG A 158 27.70 8.52 0.61
N ARG A 159 28.13 7.75 -0.39
CA ARG A 159 29.25 6.83 -0.22
C ARG A 159 30.35 7.67 0.42
N ARG A 160 30.58 7.48 1.71
CA ARG A 160 31.77 7.97 2.37
C ARG A 160 32.92 7.30 1.65
N ASN A 161 33.61 8.03 0.77
CA ASN A 161 34.90 7.65 0.25
C ASN A 161 35.80 7.46 1.47
N ARG A 162 36.06 6.22 1.84
CA ARG A 162 37.14 5.90 2.77
C ARG A 162 38.43 6.33 2.09
N PRO A 163 39.24 7.20 2.69
CA PRO A 163 40.56 7.47 2.19
C PRO A 163 41.39 6.16 2.31
N THR A 164 41.85 5.65 1.19
CA THR A 164 42.84 4.60 1.16
C THR A 164 44.15 5.18 1.68
N THR A 165 44.49 4.94 2.93
CA THR A 165 45.84 5.16 3.42
C THR A 165 46.75 4.12 2.76
N ARG A 166 47.51 4.59 1.76
CA ARG A 166 48.69 3.86 1.29
C ARG A 166 49.76 3.99 2.39
N SER A 167 50.09 2.86 3.00
CA SER A 167 51.35 2.72 3.76
C SER A 167 52.48 2.49 2.80
N SER A 168 53.42 3.37 2.82
CA SER A 168 54.77 3.21 2.28
C SER A 168 55.64 2.33 3.18
#